data_58f0b7c58c2680331b64b178b3fe15ec
#
_entry.id   58f0b7c58c2680331b64b178b3fe15ec
#
_cell.length_a   1.000
_cell.length_b   1.000
_cell.length_c   1.000
_cell.angle_alpha   90.00
_cell.angle_beta   90.00
_cell.angle_gamma   90.00
#
_symmetry.space_group_name_H-M   'P 1'
#
loop_
_entity.id
_entity.type
_entity.pdbx_description
1 polymer ?
#
loop_
_entity_poly.entity_id
_entity_poly.type
_entity_poly.pdbx_seq_one_letter_code
_entity_poly.pdbx_strand_id
1 'polypeptide(L)'
;MAVKGVDISGPIAPCTAADLKAAGVEFVICKTGFGSDYPGQQDSGFAANVKLLEAAGIPWGAYHFSYATTRNGGISEAKHMLRLLNGRKPLYGVWFDMEANSTLGGDLPGAAEGFCETMEAAGLYVGVYASTSWWQNYLTSPIFDKYDKWVDRKSTRLNSSHQR
;
A
#
# COMPACT_ATOMS: atom_id res chain seq x y z
N MET A 1 -20.10 12.52 4.46
CA MET A 1 -19.15 13.46 3.81
C MET A 1 -17.90 12.72 3.40
N ALA A 2 -17.47 12.91 2.16
CA ALA A 2 -16.29 12.22 1.67
C ALA A 2 -15.02 12.80 2.26
N VAL A 3 -14.09 11.94 2.64
CA VAL A 3 -12.78 12.32 3.13
C VAL A 3 -11.80 12.27 1.96
N LYS A 4 -11.02 13.33 1.78
CA LYS A 4 -10.08 13.43 0.68
C LYS A 4 -8.72 12.86 1.08
N GLY A 5 -8.27 11.87 0.33
CA GLY A 5 -6.95 11.28 0.51
C GLY A 5 -6.17 11.21 -0.79
N VAL A 6 -4.88 11.05 -0.67
CA VAL A 6 -3.96 10.82 -1.80
C VAL A 6 -3.04 9.65 -1.50
N ASP A 7 -2.60 8.94 -2.52
CA ASP A 7 -1.49 8.00 -2.36
C ASP A 7 -0.23 8.57 -3.00
N ILE A 8 0.91 8.29 -2.40
CA ILE A 8 2.19 8.86 -2.83
C ILE A 8 3.28 7.79 -2.88
N SER A 9 4.20 7.97 -3.81
CA SER A 9 5.43 7.18 -3.91
C SER A 9 6.58 8.14 -4.23
N GLY A 10 7.78 7.79 -3.77
CA GLY A 10 8.92 8.68 -3.90
C GLY A 10 8.81 9.90 -2.98
N PRO A 11 9.86 10.71 -2.90
CA PRO A 11 9.84 11.91 -2.07
C PRO A 11 8.77 12.90 -2.54
N ILE A 12 7.98 13.43 -1.60
CA ILE A 12 7.01 14.48 -1.92
C ILE A 12 7.59 15.89 -1.86
N ALA A 13 8.78 16.03 -1.25
CA ALA A 13 9.45 17.32 -1.25
C ALA A 13 9.66 17.84 -2.69
N PRO A 14 9.47 19.15 -2.97
CA PRO A 14 9.29 20.24 -1.99
C PRO A 14 7.88 20.46 -1.47
N CYS A 15 6.92 19.57 -1.74
CA CYS A 15 5.59 19.67 -1.16
C CYS A 15 5.69 19.59 0.37
N THR A 16 4.98 20.46 1.06
CA THR A 16 4.99 20.52 2.53
C THR A 16 3.66 20.05 3.12
N ALA A 17 3.65 19.83 4.42
CA ALA A 17 2.41 19.53 5.13
C ALA A 17 1.37 20.65 4.96
N ALA A 18 1.82 21.90 4.95
CA ALA A 18 0.92 23.05 4.72
C ALA A 18 0.29 22.99 3.34
N ASP A 19 1.06 22.57 2.32
CA ASP A 19 0.53 22.39 0.96
C ASP A 19 -0.55 21.31 0.92
N LEU A 20 -0.33 20.19 1.59
CA LEU A 20 -1.31 19.12 1.68
C LEU A 20 -2.59 19.58 2.35
N LYS A 21 -2.47 20.26 3.48
CA LYS A 21 -3.63 20.79 4.21
C LYS A 21 -4.39 21.82 3.39
N ALA A 22 -3.68 22.72 2.71
CA ALA A 22 -4.30 23.73 1.85
C ALA A 22 -5.06 23.09 0.69
N ALA A 23 -4.62 21.95 0.20
CA ALA A 23 -5.31 21.18 -0.83
C ALA A 23 -6.49 20.36 -0.29
N GLY A 24 -6.76 20.41 1.01
CA GLY A 24 -7.83 19.66 1.64
C GLY A 24 -7.55 18.19 1.87
N VAL A 25 -6.27 17.80 1.84
CA VAL A 25 -5.86 16.39 2.06
C VAL A 25 -6.01 16.05 3.54
N GLU A 26 -6.80 15.02 3.82
CA GLU A 26 -7.11 14.59 5.19
C GLU A 26 -6.35 13.33 5.60
N PHE A 27 -5.88 12.54 4.64
CA PHE A 27 -5.02 11.39 4.89
C PHE A 27 -4.13 11.10 3.68
N VAL A 28 -3.05 10.36 3.90
CA VAL A 28 -2.09 10.00 2.85
C VAL A 28 -1.76 8.51 2.97
N ILE A 29 -1.74 7.80 1.85
CA ILE A 29 -1.27 6.42 1.80
C ILE A 29 0.11 6.41 1.15
N CYS A 30 1.13 6.03 1.90
CA CYS A 30 2.53 6.10 1.48
C CYS A 30 3.04 4.76 0.99
N LYS A 31 3.71 4.74 -0.16
CA LYS A 31 4.43 3.55 -0.58
C LYS A 31 5.59 3.29 0.39
N THR A 32 5.67 2.06 0.93
CA THR A 32 6.79 1.62 1.75
C THR A 32 7.92 1.03 0.91
N GLY A 33 7.54 0.21 -0.04
CA GLY A 33 8.50 -0.50 -0.87
C GLY A 33 7.81 -1.42 -1.86
N PHE A 34 8.57 -2.39 -2.36
CA PHE A 34 8.09 -3.33 -3.36
C PHE A 34 8.86 -4.65 -3.24
N GLY A 35 8.21 -5.73 -3.69
CA GLY A 35 8.84 -7.04 -3.79
C GLY A 35 9.23 -7.65 -2.44
N SER A 36 10.03 -8.70 -2.53
CA SER A 36 10.49 -9.46 -1.38
C SER A 36 11.45 -8.69 -0.49
N ASP A 37 11.77 -9.25 0.67
CA ASP A 37 12.58 -8.59 1.69
C ASP A 37 14.06 -8.58 1.34
N TYR A 38 14.43 -7.71 0.40
CA TYR A 38 15.82 -7.48 -0.01
C TYR A 38 16.23 -6.02 0.22
N PRO A 39 17.51 -5.78 0.52
CA PRO A 39 18.04 -4.41 0.57
C PRO A 39 17.79 -3.66 -0.75
N GLY A 40 17.47 -2.39 -0.65
CA GLY A 40 17.26 -1.55 -1.84
C GLY A 40 15.85 -1.58 -2.41
N GLN A 41 14.95 -2.39 -1.88
CA GLN A 41 13.56 -2.47 -2.33
C GLN A 41 12.60 -1.62 -1.50
N GLN A 42 13.12 -0.67 -0.75
CA GLN A 42 12.31 0.35 -0.07
C GLN A 42 12.02 1.51 -1.01
N ASP A 43 10.88 2.18 -0.79
CA ASP A 43 10.58 3.42 -1.50
C ASP A 43 11.53 4.52 -1.02
N SER A 44 12.09 5.28 -1.95
CA SER A 44 13.08 6.31 -1.65
C SER A 44 12.52 7.46 -0.81
N GLY A 45 11.21 7.66 -0.81
CA GLY A 45 10.56 8.74 -0.09
C GLY A 45 9.92 8.34 1.23
N PHE A 46 9.81 7.03 1.52
CA PHE A 46 8.97 6.58 2.63
C PHE A 46 9.34 7.20 3.97
N ALA A 47 10.61 7.11 4.36
CA ALA A 47 11.06 7.59 5.66
C ALA A 47 10.80 9.09 5.84
N ALA A 48 11.14 9.89 4.83
CA ALA A 48 10.94 11.34 4.87
C ALA A 48 9.46 11.71 4.84
N ASN A 49 8.67 11.01 4.02
CA ASN A 49 7.23 11.25 3.90
C ASN A 49 6.52 10.98 5.24
N VAL A 50 6.82 9.84 5.87
CA VAL A 50 6.21 9.49 7.16
C VAL A 50 6.60 10.51 8.24
N LYS A 51 7.87 10.92 8.28
CA LYS A 51 8.33 11.91 9.24
C LYS A 51 7.57 13.22 9.09
N LEU A 52 7.36 13.66 7.85
CA LEU A 52 6.59 14.87 7.55
C LEU A 52 5.15 14.74 8.02
N LEU A 53 4.51 13.62 7.70
CA LEU A 53 3.10 13.41 8.05
C LEU A 53 2.90 13.30 9.56
N GLU A 54 3.78 12.58 10.25
CA GLU A 54 3.70 12.44 11.70
C GLU A 54 3.92 13.78 12.40
N ALA A 55 4.89 14.57 11.95
CA ALA A 55 5.14 15.89 12.52
C ALA A 55 3.96 16.85 12.31
N ALA A 56 3.21 16.69 11.22
CA ALA A 56 2.07 17.54 10.88
C ALA A 56 0.75 17.04 11.47
N GLY A 57 0.74 15.85 12.07
CA GLY A 57 -0.50 15.24 12.56
C GLY A 57 -1.46 14.82 11.45
N ILE A 58 -0.96 14.54 10.25
CA ILE A 58 -1.78 14.04 9.14
C ILE A 58 -1.85 12.51 9.24
N PRO A 59 -3.07 11.94 9.37
CA PRO A 59 -3.22 10.48 9.40
C PRO A 59 -2.71 9.84 8.12
N TRP A 60 -2.10 8.66 8.24
CA TRP A 60 -1.55 7.99 7.08
C TRP A 60 -1.76 6.48 7.13
N GLY A 61 -1.62 5.87 5.96
CA GLY A 61 -1.54 4.45 5.77
C GLY A 61 -0.33 4.15 4.88
N ALA A 62 -0.14 2.88 4.58
CA ALA A 62 1.01 2.45 3.78
C ALA A 62 0.60 1.40 2.76
N TYR A 63 1.27 1.36 1.60
CA TYR A 63 1.06 0.30 0.65
C TYR A 63 2.37 -0.30 0.16
N HIS A 64 2.29 -1.57 -0.21
CA HIS A 64 3.42 -2.35 -0.73
C HIS A 64 3.09 -2.81 -2.14
N PHE A 65 3.96 -2.51 -3.10
CA PHE A 65 3.78 -2.95 -4.49
C PHE A 65 4.25 -4.40 -4.62
N SER A 66 3.32 -5.30 -4.97
CA SER A 66 3.59 -6.75 -4.95
C SER A 66 4.15 -7.26 -6.26
N TYR A 67 5.15 -8.12 -6.13
CA TYR A 67 5.63 -9.01 -7.19
C TYR A 67 5.48 -10.48 -6.79
N ALA A 68 4.71 -10.78 -5.75
CA ALA A 68 4.59 -12.14 -5.24
C ALA A 68 3.75 -13.03 -6.15
N THR A 69 4.21 -14.26 -6.35
CA THR A 69 3.52 -15.29 -7.13
C THR A 69 3.21 -16.53 -6.31
N THR A 70 3.55 -16.51 -5.01
CA THR A 70 3.32 -17.61 -4.09
C THR A 70 2.92 -17.09 -2.73
N ARG A 71 2.37 -17.96 -1.89
CA ARG A 71 2.08 -17.64 -0.49
C ARG A 71 3.34 -17.19 0.26
N ASN A 72 4.44 -17.94 0.10
CA ASN A 72 5.70 -17.57 0.74
C ASN A 72 6.23 -16.23 0.25
N GLY A 73 6.01 -15.90 -1.02
CA GLY A 73 6.34 -14.58 -1.55
C GLY A 73 5.55 -13.49 -0.86
N GLY A 74 4.26 -13.69 -0.67
CA GLY A 74 3.42 -12.74 0.07
C GLY A 74 3.87 -12.54 1.51
N ILE A 75 4.24 -13.63 2.19
CA ILE A 75 4.79 -13.56 3.55
C ILE A 75 6.10 -12.77 3.57
N SER A 76 6.99 -13.01 2.60
CA SER A 76 8.26 -12.26 2.49
C SER A 76 8.00 -10.78 2.31
N GLU A 77 7.05 -10.43 1.45
CA GLU A 77 6.70 -9.03 1.22
C GLU A 77 6.11 -8.37 2.47
N ALA A 78 5.30 -9.09 3.23
CA ALA A 78 4.78 -8.60 4.50
C ALA A 78 5.90 -8.32 5.50
N LYS A 79 6.85 -9.24 5.61
CA LYS A 79 8.00 -9.06 6.50
C LYS A 79 8.85 -7.85 6.10
N HIS A 80 9.02 -7.64 4.80
CA HIS A 80 9.71 -6.46 4.28
C HIS A 80 9.02 -5.18 4.72
N MET A 81 7.71 -5.11 4.53
CA MET A 81 6.93 -3.94 4.92
C MET A 81 6.96 -3.73 6.44
N LEU A 82 6.83 -4.79 7.23
CA LEU A 82 6.90 -4.69 8.69
C LEU A 82 8.24 -4.13 9.16
N ARG A 83 9.33 -4.55 8.55
CA ARG A 83 10.66 -4.04 8.87
C ARG A 83 10.75 -2.54 8.56
N LEU A 84 10.22 -2.11 7.42
CA LEU A 84 10.23 -0.70 7.03
C LEU A 84 9.32 0.16 7.91
N LEU A 85 8.19 -0.39 8.35
CA LEU A 85 7.29 0.30 9.27
C LEU A 85 7.91 0.50 10.66
N ASN A 86 8.84 -0.37 11.04
CA ASN A 86 9.59 -0.27 12.29
C ASN A 86 8.68 -0.05 13.51
N GLY A 87 7.69 -0.92 13.66
CA GLY A 87 6.74 -0.87 14.77
C GLY A 87 5.57 0.08 14.62
N ARG A 88 5.56 0.88 13.56
CA ARG A 88 4.44 1.79 13.30
C ARG A 88 3.20 1.01 12.88
N LYS A 89 2.05 1.44 13.39
CA LYS A 89 0.73 0.89 13.02
C LYS A 89 -0.12 2.04 12.48
N PRO A 90 0.00 2.33 11.17
CA PRO A 90 -0.67 3.49 10.62
C PRO A 90 -2.20 3.38 10.73
N LEU A 91 -2.84 4.50 11.03
CA LEU A 91 -4.29 4.58 11.25
C LEU A 91 -5.10 4.09 10.05
N TYR A 92 -4.63 4.38 8.84
CA TYR A 92 -5.34 3.99 7.61
C TYR A 92 -4.89 2.62 7.08
N GLY A 93 -4.16 1.85 7.91
CA GLY A 93 -3.82 0.47 7.61
C GLY A 93 -2.72 0.28 6.60
N VAL A 94 -2.53 -0.97 6.23
CA VAL A 94 -1.55 -1.37 5.22
C VAL A 94 -2.27 -2.05 4.06
N TRP A 95 -1.75 -1.85 2.85
CA TRP A 95 -2.43 -2.26 1.63
C TRP A 95 -1.48 -3.02 0.72
N PHE A 96 -1.95 -4.17 0.26
CA PHE A 96 -1.22 -5.02 -0.68
C PHE A 96 -1.64 -4.63 -2.09
N ASP A 97 -0.73 -3.98 -2.82
CA ASP A 97 -0.99 -3.45 -4.16
C ASP A 97 -0.72 -4.54 -5.20
N MET A 98 -1.79 -5.12 -5.74
CA MET A 98 -1.71 -6.21 -6.70
C MET A 98 -2.05 -5.71 -8.11
N GLU A 99 -1.02 -5.38 -8.86
CA GLU A 99 -1.21 -4.85 -10.23
C GLU A 99 -0.07 -5.19 -11.20
N ALA A 100 0.92 -5.93 -10.76
CA ALA A 100 2.06 -6.25 -11.62
C ALA A 100 1.71 -7.39 -12.59
N ASN A 101 1.75 -7.11 -13.90
CA ASN A 101 1.45 -8.12 -14.91
C ASN A 101 2.35 -9.34 -14.83
N SER A 102 3.58 -9.16 -14.32
CA SER A 102 4.52 -10.28 -14.15
C SER A 102 4.03 -11.34 -13.17
N THR A 103 3.04 -11.04 -12.32
CA THR A 103 2.50 -11.99 -11.36
C THR A 103 1.35 -12.83 -11.91
N LEU A 104 0.83 -12.48 -13.08
CA LEU A 104 -0.25 -13.22 -13.71
C LEU A 104 0.19 -14.65 -14.02
N GLY A 105 -0.67 -15.61 -13.69
CA GLY A 105 -0.33 -17.04 -13.79
C GLY A 105 0.24 -17.61 -12.49
N GLY A 106 0.58 -16.76 -11.52
CA GLY A 106 0.99 -17.20 -10.19
C GLY A 106 -0.20 -17.46 -9.27
N ASP A 107 0.09 -17.83 -8.03
CA ASP A 107 -0.91 -18.05 -6.99
C ASP A 107 -1.27 -16.71 -6.32
N LEU A 108 -2.09 -15.91 -6.98
CA LEU A 108 -2.47 -14.60 -6.46
C LEU A 108 -3.26 -14.69 -5.15
N PRO A 109 -4.23 -15.61 -5.00
CA PRO A 109 -4.91 -15.78 -3.71
C PRO A 109 -3.95 -16.16 -2.58
N GLY A 110 -3.02 -17.10 -2.83
CA GLY A 110 -2.04 -17.50 -1.83
C GLY A 110 -1.13 -16.35 -1.43
N ALA A 111 -0.65 -15.57 -2.42
CA ALA A 111 0.18 -14.39 -2.15
C ALA A 111 -0.55 -13.39 -1.25
N ALA A 112 -1.80 -13.10 -1.55
CA ALA A 112 -2.61 -12.17 -0.76
C ALA A 112 -2.85 -12.71 0.66
N GLU A 113 -3.18 -14.00 0.81
CA GLU A 113 -3.36 -14.59 2.13
C GLU A 113 -2.07 -14.53 2.95
N GLY A 114 -0.93 -14.88 2.34
CA GLY A 114 0.35 -14.83 3.02
C GLY A 114 0.67 -13.44 3.56
N PHE A 115 0.46 -12.43 2.74
CA PHE A 115 0.67 -11.05 3.15
C PHE A 115 -0.31 -10.63 4.24
N CYS A 116 -1.60 -10.81 4.00
CA CYS A 116 -2.64 -10.31 4.89
C CYS A 116 -2.63 -11.00 6.25
N GLU A 117 -2.46 -12.32 6.29
CA GLU A 117 -2.39 -13.06 7.55
C GLU A 117 -1.18 -12.64 8.39
N THR A 118 -0.04 -12.40 7.73
CA THR A 118 1.16 -11.92 8.41
C THR A 118 0.92 -10.54 9.01
N MET A 119 0.25 -9.66 8.30
CA MET A 119 -0.06 -8.31 8.79
C MET A 119 -1.08 -8.34 9.94
N GLU A 120 -2.11 -9.16 9.81
CA GLU A 120 -3.12 -9.31 10.87
C GLU A 120 -2.50 -9.88 12.15
N ALA A 121 -1.60 -10.85 12.01
CA ALA A 121 -0.87 -11.41 13.15
C ALA A 121 -0.01 -10.35 13.86
N ALA A 122 0.45 -9.36 13.13
CA ALA A 122 1.20 -8.23 13.69
C ALA A 122 0.30 -7.13 14.25
N GLY A 123 -1.01 -7.31 14.21
CA GLY A 123 -1.95 -6.34 14.75
C GLY A 123 -2.25 -5.16 13.85
N LEU A 124 -2.04 -5.31 12.54
CA LEU A 124 -2.28 -4.25 11.57
C LEU A 124 -3.60 -4.46 10.83
N TYR A 125 -4.29 -3.37 10.57
CA TYR A 125 -5.42 -3.37 9.65
C TYR A 125 -4.88 -3.51 8.22
N VAL A 126 -5.41 -4.48 7.45
CA VAL A 126 -4.87 -4.81 6.14
C VAL A 126 -5.98 -4.97 5.10
N GLY A 127 -5.69 -4.53 3.88
CA GLY A 127 -6.56 -4.73 2.74
C GLY A 127 -5.76 -4.91 1.46
N VAL A 128 -6.47 -5.09 0.36
CA VAL A 128 -5.88 -5.31 -0.97
C VAL A 128 -6.33 -4.19 -1.90
N TYR A 129 -5.36 -3.64 -2.63
CA TYR A 129 -5.59 -2.63 -3.65
C TYR A 129 -5.38 -3.23 -5.02
N ALA A 130 -6.30 -2.95 -5.94
CA ALA A 130 -6.16 -3.32 -7.35
C ALA A 130 -7.09 -2.47 -8.21
N SER A 131 -6.84 -2.49 -9.52
CA SER A 131 -7.74 -1.85 -10.48
C SER A 131 -9.06 -2.61 -10.61
N THR A 132 -10.07 -1.94 -11.13
CA THR A 132 -11.35 -2.57 -11.44
C THR A 132 -11.15 -3.80 -12.31
N SER A 133 -10.32 -3.69 -13.35
CA SER A 133 -10.05 -4.81 -14.27
C SER A 133 -9.45 -6.01 -13.54
N TRP A 134 -8.52 -5.79 -12.61
CA TRP A 134 -7.91 -6.87 -11.84
C TRP A 134 -8.93 -7.54 -10.92
N TRP A 135 -9.78 -6.77 -10.27
CA TRP A 135 -10.83 -7.32 -9.43
C TRP A 135 -11.82 -8.17 -10.23
N GLN A 136 -12.14 -7.77 -11.44
CA GLN A 136 -13.07 -8.48 -12.29
C GLN A 136 -12.48 -9.74 -12.93
N ASN A 137 -11.20 -9.72 -13.28
CA ASN A 137 -10.60 -10.75 -14.13
C ASN A 137 -9.60 -11.67 -13.42
N TYR A 138 -8.96 -11.22 -12.37
CA TYR A 138 -7.84 -11.96 -11.76
C TYR A 138 -7.99 -12.21 -10.26
N LEU A 139 -8.60 -11.31 -9.52
CA LEU A 139 -8.74 -11.42 -8.07
C LEU A 139 -10.15 -11.88 -7.71
N THR A 140 -10.55 -13.01 -8.28
CA THR A 140 -11.93 -13.52 -8.21
C THR A 140 -12.12 -14.61 -7.15
N SER A 141 -11.06 -15.06 -6.51
CA SER A 141 -11.15 -16.07 -5.44
C SER A 141 -11.95 -15.52 -4.26
N PRO A 142 -12.78 -16.36 -3.62
CA PRO A 142 -13.53 -15.96 -2.42
C PRO A 142 -12.65 -15.50 -1.25
N ILE A 143 -11.37 -15.85 -1.24
CA ILE A 143 -10.47 -15.42 -0.14
C ILE A 143 -10.37 -13.90 -0.05
N PHE A 144 -10.52 -13.21 -1.17
CA PHE A 144 -10.46 -11.74 -1.18
C PHE A 144 -11.62 -11.10 -0.45
N ASP A 145 -12.71 -11.83 -0.21
CA ASP A 145 -13.84 -11.32 0.55
C ASP A 145 -13.54 -11.17 2.03
N LYS A 146 -12.44 -11.77 2.51
CA LYS A 146 -12.00 -11.63 3.91
C LYS A 146 -11.36 -10.28 4.20
N TYR A 147 -10.93 -9.55 3.18
CA TYR A 147 -10.13 -8.34 3.33
C TYR A 147 -10.81 -7.16 2.68
N ASP A 148 -10.57 -5.97 3.19
CA ASP A 148 -11.07 -4.77 2.56
C ASP A 148 -10.46 -4.59 1.18
N LYS A 149 -11.27 -4.10 0.26
CA LYS A 149 -10.89 -3.89 -1.12
C LYS A 149 -10.80 -2.40 -1.40
N TRP A 150 -9.65 -1.99 -1.92
CA TRP A 150 -9.48 -0.64 -2.44
C TRP A 150 -9.46 -0.74 -3.96
N VAL A 151 -10.49 -0.23 -4.60
CA VAL A 151 -10.67 -0.36 -6.04
C VAL A 151 -10.20 0.93 -6.71
N ASP A 152 -9.20 0.82 -7.56
CA ASP A 152 -8.75 1.94 -8.38
C ASP A 152 -9.59 1.97 -9.66
N ARG A 153 -10.42 2.99 -9.79
CA ARG A 153 -11.28 3.17 -10.95
C ARG A 153 -10.63 4.01 -12.04
N LYS A 154 -9.46 4.62 -11.74
CA LYS A 154 -8.69 5.39 -12.70
C LYS A 154 -7.40 4.63 -12.98
N SER A 155 -7.06 4.51 -14.26
CA SER A 155 -5.84 3.82 -14.67
C SER A 155 -4.60 4.72 -14.61
N THR A 156 -4.76 6.02 -14.44
CA THR A 156 -3.65 6.97 -14.48
C THR A 156 -3.18 7.33 -13.09
N ARG A 157 -1.88 7.14 -12.83
CA ARG A 157 -1.22 7.62 -11.62
C ARG A 157 -0.42 8.86 -11.92
N LEU A 158 -0.49 9.83 -11.03
CA LEU A 158 0.40 10.97 -11.06
C LEU A 158 1.78 10.56 -10.54
N ASN A 159 2.81 11.35 -10.87
CA ASN A 159 4.21 10.98 -10.64
C ASN A 159 4.51 10.43 -9.25
N SER A 160 4.22 11.18 -8.21
CA SER A 160 4.44 10.75 -6.82
C SER A 160 3.18 10.81 -5.99
N SER A 161 2.03 11.11 -6.59
CA SER A 161 0.78 11.14 -5.86
C SER A 161 -0.38 10.75 -6.75
N HIS A 162 -1.43 10.21 -6.14
CA HIS A 162 -2.63 9.78 -6.83
C HIS A 162 -3.83 10.06 -5.91
N GLN A 163 -4.77 10.85 -6.39
CA GLN A 163 -5.93 11.23 -5.61
C GLN A 163 -7.06 10.21 -5.77
N ARG A 164 -7.67 9.82 -4.66
CA ARG A 164 -8.80 8.89 -4.61
C ARG A 164 -10.14 9.59 -4.43
#